data_2fe8416ed67a1c92526fe38847ead334
#
_entry.id   2fe8416ed67a1c92526fe38847ead334
#
_cell.length_a   1.000
_cell.length_b   1.000
_cell.length_c   1.000
_cell.angle_alpha   90.00
_cell.angle_beta   90.00
_cell.angle_gamma   90.00
#
_symmetry.space_group_name_H-M   'P 1'
#
loop_
_entity.id
_entity.type
_entity.pdbx_description
1 polymer ?
#
loop_
_entity_poly.entity_id
_entity_poly.type
_entity_poly.pdbx_seq_one_letter_code
_entity_poly.pdbx_strand_id
1 'polypeptide(L)'
;MSLILKRIIMVFLGVMGAFIVWPCLLTIQYFQMSFPGFFQFSLAQGMAFGLVFGAIFGSFEGIIVSSRNKAFTGMLFGAIAGTAAGAIGVTVGQSFLFYSGDIILSSMGNIKNIALIAANGVAWVLIGIFVSMIEGFRSRSIRKTIVGLFGGIVGGLIGGMTLQMHLYFFPGQPYALLGGLVIFGFSLSYFYSTFENRFSLGAIKLLNGPLKNREYNLVKNKISIGSLNSCDIVLTGYHNVAPLHAWITIKKGRVLFTPATNATQNKGLTLVNGATVVMVNDEKKEESTLRREDV
;
A
#
# COMPACT_ATOMS: atom_id res chain seq x y z
N MET A 1 -12.39 -1.87 -14.16
CA MET A 1 -12.41 -1.07 -12.91
C MET A 1 -11.66 0.21 -13.23
N SER A 2 -12.32 1.36 -13.17
CA SER A 2 -11.69 2.66 -13.45
C SER A 2 -10.70 3.03 -12.32
N LEU A 3 -9.77 3.96 -12.60
CA LEU A 3 -8.82 4.47 -11.61
C LEU A 3 -9.54 5.14 -10.43
N ILE A 4 -10.70 5.76 -10.68
CA ILE A 4 -11.54 6.35 -9.63
C ILE A 4 -12.07 5.27 -8.69
N LEU A 5 -12.63 4.19 -9.23
CA LEU A 5 -13.15 3.08 -8.43
C LEU A 5 -12.03 2.41 -7.62
N LYS A 6 -10.82 2.28 -8.20
CA LYS A 6 -9.64 1.82 -7.48
C LYS A 6 -9.37 2.67 -6.24
N ARG A 7 -9.35 4.00 -6.39
CA ARG A 7 -9.15 4.94 -5.27
C ARG A 7 -10.20 4.78 -4.19
N ILE A 8 -11.48 4.69 -4.58
CA ILE A 8 -12.60 4.52 -3.64
C ILE A 8 -12.42 3.23 -2.84
N ILE A 9 -12.09 2.11 -3.50
CA ILE A 9 -11.85 0.83 -2.82
C ILE A 9 -10.68 0.93 -1.84
N MET A 10 -9.57 1.56 -2.24
CA MET A 10 -8.41 1.72 -1.36
C MET A 10 -8.75 2.54 -0.12
N VAL A 11 -9.46 3.65 -0.29
CA VAL A 11 -9.92 4.50 0.83
C VAL A 11 -10.89 3.75 1.73
N PHE A 12 -11.84 3.02 1.14
CA PHE A 12 -12.78 2.20 1.90
C PHE A 12 -12.05 1.14 2.74
N LEU A 13 -11.06 0.45 2.17
CA LEU A 13 -10.27 -0.54 2.89
C LEU A 13 -9.45 0.09 4.02
N GLY A 14 -8.90 1.29 3.82
CA GLY A 14 -8.20 2.02 4.87
C GLY A 14 -9.11 2.42 6.03
N VAL A 15 -10.32 2.87 5.72
CA VAL A 15 -11.35 3.17 6.75
C VAL A 15 -11.80 1.89 7.46
N MET A 16 -12.02 0.79 6.73
CA MET A 16 -12.33 -0.51 7.35
C MET A 16 -11.23 -0.99 8.29
N GLY A 17 -9.95 -0.68 7.98
CA GLY A 17 -8.83 -0.94 8.88
C GLY A 17 -8.97 -0.27 10.23
N ALA A 18 -9.49 0.96 10.26
CA ALA A 18 -9.75 1.68 11.51
C ALA A 18 -10.79 0.94 12.37
N PHE A 19 -11.88 0.46 11.76
CA PHE A 19 -12.90 -0.31 12.49
C PHE A 19 -12.38 -1.65 13.02
N ILE A 20 -11.43 -2.29 12.33
CA ILE A 20 -10.83 -3.55 12.76
C ILE A 20 -9.80 -3.32 13.87
N VAL A 21 -8.94 -2.30 13.73
CA VAL A 21 -7.88 -2.06 14.71
C VAL A 21 -8.41 -1.44 16.00
N TRP A 22 -9.49 -0.67 15.93
CA TRP A 22 -10.09 0.01 17.07
C TRP A 22 -10.39 -0.90 18.26
N PRO A 23 -11.16 -2.01 18.13
CA PRO A 23 -11.41 -2.91 19.26
C PRO A 23 -10.13 -3.58 19.76
N CYS A 24 -9.15 -3.87 18.90
CA CYS A 24 -7.85 -4.40 19.31
C CYS A 24 -7.12 -3.41 20.22
N LEU A 25 -7.09 -2.13 19.85
CA LEU A 25 -6.44 -1.10 20.65
C LEU A 25 -7.18 -0.84 21.96
N LEU A 26 -8.52 -0.85 21.97
CA LEU A 26 -9.31 -0.74 23.20
C LEU A 26 -9.02 -1.92 24.14
N THR A 27 -8.92 -3.12 23.62
CA THR A 27 -8.57 -4.30 24.44
C THR A 27 -7.18 -4.14 25.05
N ILE A 28 -6.19 -3.71 24.29
CA ILE A 28 -4.84 -3.44 24.81
C ILE A 28 -4.88 -2.33 25.86
N GLN A 29 -5.66 -1.27 25.66
CA GLN A 29 -5.84 -0.18 26.63
C GLN A 29 -6.50 -0.69 27.91
N TYR A 30 -7.50 -1.55 27.84
CA TYR A 30 -8.14 -2.14 29.00
C TYR A 30 -7.14 -2.93 29.88
N PHE A 31 -6.20 -3.63 29.26
CA PHE A 31 -5.15 -4.37 29.96
C PHE A 31 -3.87 -3.55 30.23
N GLN A 32 -3.92 -2.22 30.13
CA GLN A 32 -2.74 -1.35 30.28
C GLN A 32 -1.95 -1.63 31.56
N MET A 33 -2.63 -1.85 32.70
CA MET A 33 -2.01 -2.10 33.99
C MET A 33 -1.33 -3.48 34.11
N SER A 34 -1.59 -4.39 33.17
CA SER A 34 -0.96 -5.71 33.12
C SER A 34 0.40 -5.70 32.41
N PHE A 35 0.74 -4.60 31.73
CA PHE A 35 2.04 -4.48 31.07
C PHE A 35 3.12 -4.05 32.06
N PRO A 36 4.36 -4.59 31.94
CA PRO A 36 5.48 -4.27 32.83
C PRO A 36 5.89 -2.78 32.78
N GLY A 37 5.55 -2.07 31.72
CA GLY A 37 5.86 -0.67 31.56
C GLY A 37 5.20 -0.04 30.34
N PHE A 38 5.26 1.30 30.28
CA PHE A 38 4.62 2.07 29.21
C PHE A 38 5.20 1.75 27.81
N PHE A 39 6.48 1.42 27.72
CA PHE A 39 7.11 1.03 26.45
C PHE A 39 6.49 -0.23 25.88
N GLN A 40 6.34 -1.29 26.67
CA GLN A 40 5.76 -2.56 26.24
C GLN A 40 4.29 -2.40 25.84
N PHE A 41 3.54 -1.60 26.60
CA PHE A 41 2.17 -1.24 26.26
C PHE A 41 2.08 -0.54 24.90
N SER A 42 2.89 0.49 24.69
CA SER A 42 2.91 1.22 23.41
C SER A 42 3.39 0.35 22.25
N LEU A 43 4.37 -0.53 22.51
CA LEU A 43 4.85 -1.50 21.52
C LEU A 43 3.72 -2.43 21.07
N ALA A 44 2.94 -2.97 22.03
CA ALA A 44 1.79 -3.81 21.72
C ALA A 44 0.75 -3.07 20.85
N GLN A 45 0.46 -1.79 21.17
CA GLN A 45 -0.43 -0.97 20.35
C GLN A 45 0.11 -0.75 18.94
N GLY A 46 1.40 -0.42 18.81
CA GLY A 46 2.06 -0.23 17.51
C GLY A 46 2.05 -1.51 16.68
N MET A 47 2.35 -2.66 17.30
CA MET A 47 2.31 -3.96 16.64
C MET A 47 0.90 -4.31 16.16
N ALA A 48 -0.13 -4.14 16.99
CA ALA A 48 -1.52 -4.40 16.62
C ALA A 48 -1.99 -3.49 15.48
N PHE A 49 -1.65 -2.20 15.56
CA PHE A 49 -1.93 -1.25 14.49
C PHE A 49 -1.23 -1.64 13.19
N GLY A 50 0.06 -1.89 13.26
CA GLY A 50 0.88 -2.29 12.11
C GLY A 50 0.41 -3.60 11.47
N LEU A 51 -0.01 -4.59 12.28
CA LEU A 51 -0.56 -5.85 11.81
C LEU A 51 -1.79 -5.63 10.94
N VAL A 52 -2.78 -4.87 11.44
CA VAL A 52 -4.05 -4.67 10.73
C VAL A 52 -3.85 -3.81 9.48
N PHE A 53 -3.23 -2.65 9.61
CA PHE A 53 -3.00 -1.76 8.46
C PHE A 53 -2.01 -2.38 7.46
N GLY A 54 -1.00 -3.09 7.94
CA GLY A 54 -0.07 -3.82 7.09
C GLY A 54 -0.76 -4.91 6.28
N ALA A 55 -1.66 -5.68 6.90
CA ALA A 55 -2.46 -6.69 6.21
C ALA A 55 -3.33 -6.07 5.10
N ILE A 56 -3.96 -4.93 5.39
CA ILE A 56 -4.81 -4.21 4.44
C ILE A 56 -3.99 -3.67 3.27
N PHE A 57 -2.91 -2.93 3.54
CA PHE A 57 -2.06 -2.37 2.50
C PHE A 57 -1.38 -3.46 1.67
N GLY A 58 -0.94 -4.56 2.29
CA GLY A 58 -0.38 -5.70 1.59
C GLY A 58 -1.38 -6.43 0.69
N SER A 59 -2.67 -6.38 1.00
CA SER A 59 -3.72 -7.00 0.20
C SER A 59 -4.20 -6.16 -0.99
N PHE A 60 -3.93 -4.85 -1.02
CA PHE A 60 -4.46 -3.90 -2.02
C PHE A 60 -4.28 -4.36 -3.45
N GLU A 61 -3.06 -4.75 -3.85
CA GLU A 61 -2.80 -5.17 -5.22
C GLU A 61 -3.61 -6.41 -5.59
N GLY A 62 -3.68 -7.40 -4.69
CA GLY A 62 -4.45 -8.62 -4.92
C GLY A 62 -5.95 -8.37 -5.09
N ILE A 63 -6.52 -7.46 -4.30
CA ILE A 63 -7.92 -7.04 -4.38
C ILE A 63 -8.18 -6.32 -5.70
N ILE A 64 -7.31 -5.38 -6.07
CA ILE A 64 -7.43 -4.60 -7.31
C ILE A 64 -7.35 -5.50 -8.54
N VAL A 65 -6.43 -6.47 -8.55
CA VAL A 65 -6.28 -7.44 -9.65
C VAL A 65 -7.34 -8.54 -9.60
N SER A 66 -8.16 -8.60 -8.52
CA SER A 66 -9.16 -9.65 -8.26
C SER A 66 -8.56 -11.05 -8.18
N SER A 67 -7.36 -11.18 -7.66
CA SER A 67 -6.68 -12.45 -7.42
C SER A 67 -6.68 -12.78 -5.93
N ARG A 68 -7.50 -13.77 -5.53
CA ARG A 68 -7.61 -14.20 -4.13
C ARG A 68 -6.27 -14.63 -3.55
N ASN A 69 -5.47 -15.36 -4.33
CA ASN A 69 -4.15 -15.83 -3.88
C ASN A 69 -3.18 -14.66 -3.64
N LYS A 70 -3.14 -13.68 -4.56
CA LYS A 70 -2.34 -12.46 -4.36
C LYS A 70 -2.81 -11.63 -3.18
N ALA A 71 -4.13 -11.52 -2.98
CA ALA A 71 -4.68 -10.79 -1.84
C ALA A 71 -4.30 -11.46 -0.53
N PHE A 72 -4.44 -12.77 -0.42
CA PHE A 72 -4.13 -13.53 0.78
C PHE A 72 -2.61 -13.53 1.09
N THR A 73 -1.76 -13.83 0.12
CA THR A 73 -0.30 -13.81 0.32
C THR A 73 0.20 -12.40 0.62
N GLY A 74 -0.39 -11.38 -0.02
CA GLY A 74 -0.11 -9.99 0.27
C GLY A 74 -0.54 -9.58 1.67
N MET A 75 -1.72 -10.04 2.10
CA MET A 75 -2.23 -9.82 3.46
C MET A 75 -1.30 -10.42 4.52
N LEU A 76 -0.87 -11.67 4.35
CA LEU A 76 0.05 -12.32 5.29
C LEU A 76 1.41 -11.63 5.36
N PHE A 77 2.01 -11.34 4.20
CA PHE A 77 3.27 -10.59 4.15
C PHE A 77 3.11 -9.22 4.79
N GLY A 78 2.01 -8.51 4.47
CA GLY A 78 1.70 -7.21 5.01
C GLY A 78 1.47 -7.23 6.52
N ALA A 79 0.80 -8.26 7.04
CA ALA A 79 0.61 -8.43 8.49
C ALA A 79 1.95 -8.55 9.22
N ILE A 80 2.83 -9.43 8.75
CA ILE A 80 4.16 -9.64 9.36
C ILE A 80 5.02 -8.38 9.26
N ALA A 81 5.16 -7.84 8.05
CA ALA A 81 5.94 -6.63 7.81
C ALA A 81 5.37 -5.42 8.54
N GLY A 82 4.03 -5.29 8.58
CA GLY A 82 3.34 -4.23 9.29
C GLY A 82 3.50 -4.31 10.79
N THR A 83 3.48 -5.50 11.39
CA THR A 83 3.76 -5.70 12.81
C THR A 83 5.16 -5.20 13.15
N ALA A 84 6.16 -5.58 12.36
CA ALA A 84 7.53 -5.09 12.54
C ALA A 84 7.61 -3.56 12.34
N ALA A 85 6.93 -3.05 11.31
CA ALA A 85 6.85 -1.62 11.02
C ALA A 85 6.23 -0.81 12.18
N GLY A 86 5.14 -1.33 12.76
CA GLY A 86 4.48 -0.72 13.92
C GLY A 86 5.38 -0.71 15.16
N ALA A 87 6.09 -1.83 15.40
CA ALA A 87 7.06 -1.91 16.48
C ALA A 87 8.20 -0.88 16.32
N ILE A 88 8.80 -0.81 15.13
CA ILE A 88 9.88 0.14 14.82
C ILE A 88 9.37 1.58 14.92
N GLY A 89 8.20 1.87 14.32
CA GLY A 89 7.61 3.20 14.31
C GLY A 89 7.36 3.74 15.72
N VAL A 90 6.79 2.91 16.60
CA VAL A 90 6.57 3.28 18.00
C VAL A 90 7.89 3.46 18.75
N THR A 91 8.85 2.54 18.58
CA THR A 91 10.16 2.64 19.24
C THR A 91 10.88 3.93 18.86
N VAL A 92 10.96 4.24 17.57
CA VAL A 92 11.60 5.47 17.09
C VAL A 92 10.81 6.71 17.53
N GLY A 93 9.46 6.65 17.46
CA GLY A 93 8.61 7.74 17.92
C GLY A 93 8.76 8.05 19.41
N GLN A 94 8.84 7.02 20.25
CA GLN A 94 9.08 7.19 21.69
C GLN A 94 10.49 7.70 22.00
N SER A 95 11.49 7.21 21.27
CA SER A 95 12.85 7.75 21.37
C SER A 95 12.89 9.24 21.04
N PHE A 96 12.20 9.62 19.96
CA PHE A 96 12.09 11.04 19.59
C PHE A 96 11.41 11.87 20.69
N LEU A 97 10.30 11.39 21.26
CA LEU A 97 9.62 12.05 22.38
C LEU A 97 10.52 12.16 23.60
N PHE A 98 11.29 11.13 23.91
CA PHE A 98 12.23 11.15 25.03
C PHE A 98 13.31 12.22 24.86
N TYR A 99 13.96 12.28 23.69
CA TYR A 99 15.00 13.27 23.42
C TYR A 99 14.48 14.71 23.24
N SER A 100 13.24 14.87 22.74
CA SER A 100 12.61 16.19 22.59
C SER A 100 11.82 16.63 23.84
N GLY A 101 11.68 15.77 24.82
CA GLY A 101 10.83 15.98 26.01
C GLY A 101 11.23 17.23 26.80
N ASP A 102 12.50 17.45 27.05
CA ASP A 102 12.99 18.63 27.79
C ASP A 102 12.64 19.93 27.07
N ILE A 103 12.76 19.96 25.75
CA ILE A 103 12.42 21.12 24.91
C ILE A 103 10.92 21.38 24.96
N ILE A 104 10.11 20.31 24.86
CA ILE A 104 8.64 20.39 24.88
C ILE A 104 8.17 20.83 26.28
N LEU A 105 8.74 20.27 27.34
CA LEU A 105 8.35 20.57 28.72
C LEU A 105 8.75 21.98 29.16
N SER A 106 9.87 22.51 28.63
CA SER A 106 10.31 23.88 28.91
C SER A 106 9.53 24.97 28.15
N SER A 107 8.76 24.58 27.12
CA SER A 107 7.91 25.54 26.39
C SER A 107 6.68 25.97 27.21
N MET A 108 6.31 27.25 27.10
CA MET A 108 5.24 27.83 27.92
C MET A 108 3.88 27.80 27.22
N GLY A 109 2.81 27.61 28.01
CA GLY A 109 1.41 27.80 27.60
C GLY A 109 0.95 26.87 26.47
N ASN A 110 0.21 27.43 25.51
CA ASN A 110 -0.40 26.68 24.39
C ASN A 110 0.65 26.04 23.45
N ILE A 111 1.87 26.56 23.41
CA ILE A 111 2.97 26.04 22.60
C ILE A 111 3.30 24.60 23.04
N LYS A 112 3.31 24.33 24.34
CA LYS A 112 3.54 22.99 24.90
C LYS A 112 2.57 21.95 24.37
N ASN A 113 1.27 22.27 24.32
CA ASN A 113 0.23 21.36 23.85
C ASN A 113 0.37 21.07 22.36
N ILE A 114 0.65 22.11 21.56
CA ILE A 114 0.89 21.98 20.10
C ILE A 114 2.15 21.15 19.84
N ALA A 115 3.23 21.41 20.59
CA ALA A 115 4.48 20.68 20.47
C ALA A 115 4.31 19.20 20.82
N LEU A 116 3.51 18.87 21.83
CA LEU A 116 3.20 17.50 22.21
C LEU A 116 2.39 16.77 21.11
N ILE A 117 1.39 17.43 20.55
CA ILE A 117 0.60 16.88 19.43
C ILE A 117 1.51 16.64 18.21
N ALA A 118 2.37 17.60 17.89
CA ALA A 118 3.31 17.48 16.76
C ALA A 118 4.33 16.36 16.96
N ALA A 119 4.90 16.24 18.16
CA ALA A 119 5.88 15.21 18.48
C ALA A 119 5.27 13.79 18.44
N ASN A 120 4.06 13.62 18.95
CA ASN A 120 3.33 12.36 18.77
C ASN A 120 2.97 12.12 17.29
N GLY A 121 2.66 13.19 16.54
CA GLY A 121 2.42 13.12 15.09
C GLY A 121 3.59 12.50 14.32
N VAL A 122 4.83 12.78 14.72
CA VAL A 122 6.04 12.20 14.09
C VAL A 122 6.04 10.67 14.18
N ALA A 123 5.66 10.09 15.32
CA ALA A 123 5.56 8.62 15.46
C ALA A 123 4.56 8.04 14.44
N TRP A 124 3.42 8.69 14.26
CA TRP A 124 2.40 8.28 13.29
C TRP A 124 2.87 8.43 11.84
N VAL A 125 3.68 9.43 11.54
CA VAL A 125 4.31 9.57 10.22
C VAL A 125 5.21 8.37 9.93
N LEU A 126 6.05 7.96 10.87
CA LEU A 126 6.93 6.79 10.71
C LEU A 126 6.13 5.51 10.47
N ILE A 127 5.10 5.26 11.28
CA ILE A 127 4.21 4.12 11.08
C ILE A 127 3.55 4.19 9.70
N GLY A 128 3.04 5.35 9.31
CA GLY A 128 2.42 5.59 8.00
C GLY A 128 3.37 5.30 6.84
N ILE A 129 4.64 5.75 6.92
CA ILE A 129 5.67 5.47 5.93
C ILE A 129 5.89 3.97 5.79
N PHE A 130 6.20 3.29 6.89
CA PHE A 130 6.53 1.87 6.84
C PHE A 130 5.36 1.03 6.33
N VAL A 131 4.14 1.27 6.80
CA VAL A 131 2.93 0.56 6.37
C VAL A 131 2.67 0.80 4.88
N SER A 132 2.77 2.04 4.40
CA SER A 132 2.54 2.37 2.99
C SER A 132 3.61 1.81 2.05
N MET A 133 4.85 1.61 2.52
CA MET A 133 5.94 1.05 1.73
C MET A 133 5.87 -0.48 1.57
N ILE A 134 5.02 -1.18 2.33
CA ILE A 134 4.91 -2.66 2.32
C ILE A 134 4.71 -3.20 0.89
N GLU A 135 3.81 -2.59 0.13
CA GLU A 135 3.52 -3.02 -1.24
C GLU A 135 4.71 -2.79 -2.18
N GLY A 136 5.47 -1.72 -1.98
CA GLY A 136 6.70 -1.43 -2.71
C GLY A 136 7.78 -2.49 -2.48
N PHE A 137 8.00 -2.87 -1.24
CA PHE A 137 8.94 -3.94 -0.86
C PHE A 137 8.51 -5.30 -1.41
N ARG A 138 7.23 -5.67 -1.22
CA ARG A 138 6.69 -6.93 -1.73
C ARG A 138 6.83 -7.05 -3.24
N SER A 139 6.55 -5.99 -3.96
CA SER A 139 6.61 -5.97 -5.42
C SER A 139 8.01 -5.69 -5.98
N ARG A 140 9.02 -5.51 -5.12
CA ARG A 140 10.41 -5.15 -5.47
C ARG A 140 10.47 -3.95 -6.44
N SER A 141 9.62 -2.96 -6.22
CA SER A 141 9.49 -1.81 -7.08
C SER A 141 9.87 -0.53 -6.34
N ILE A 142 11.02 0.06 -6.69
CA ILE A 142 11.49 1.32 -6.11
C ILE A 142 10.43 2.43 -6.27
N ARG A 143 9.75 2.49 -7.42
CA ARG A 143 8.69 3.50 -7.64
C ARG A 143 7.51 3.32 -6.70
N LYS A 144 7.03 2.09 -6.50
CA LYS A 144 5.96 1.83 -5.51
C LYS A 144 6.43 2.13 -4.08
N THR A 145 7.70 1.89 -3.78
CA THR A 145 8.29 2.27 -2.49
C THR A 145 8.28 3.78 -2.30
N ILE A 146 8.67 4.55 -3.33
CA ILE A 146 8.61 6.03 -3.32
C ILE A 146 7.17 6.52 -3.17
N VAL A 147 6.21 5.92 -3.87
CA VAL A 147 4.77 6.21 -3.69
C VAL A 147 4.34 5.99 -2.24
N GLY A 148 4.73 4.86 -1.65
CA GLY A 148 4.47 4.55 -0.24
C GLY A 148 5.12 5.56 0.70
N LEU A 149 6.38 5.96 0.43
CA LEU A 149 7.09 6.96 1.21
C LEU A 149 6.33 8.30 1.25
N PHE A 150 6.02 8.89 0.09
CA PHE A 150 5.30 10.17 0.04
C PHE A 150 3.87 10.07 0.56
N GLY A 151 3.15 8.98 0.20
CA GLY A 151 1.81 8.71 0.71
C GLY A 151 1.79 8.56 2.22
N GLY A 152 2.79 7.84 2.77
CA GLY A 152 2.97 7.64 4.20
C GLY A 152 3.34 8.91 4.96
N ILE A 153 4.22 9.75 4.42
CA ILE A 153 4.59 11.04 5.03
C ILE A 153 3.35 11.93 5.13
N VAL A 154 2.69 12.22 4.01
CA VAL A 154 1.56 13.17 3.99
C VAL A 154 0.33 12.58 4.70
N GLY A 155 -0.01 11.32 4.39
CA GLY A 155 -1.16 10.65 5.01
C GLY A 155 -0.96 10.40 6.50
N GLY A 156 0.24 9.99 6.91
CA GLY A 156 0.61 9.77 8.30
C GLY A 156 0.66 11.08 9.11
N LEU A 157 1.16 12.16 8.50
CA LEU A 157 1.19 13.48 9.16
C LEU A 157 -0.23 14.00 9.42
N ILE A 158 -1.05 14.09 8.39
CA ILE A 158 -2.41 14.60 8.50
C ILE A 158 -3.25 13.69 9.40
N GLY A 159 -3.24 12.38 9.13
CA GLY A 159 -4.00 11.41 9.91
C GLY A 159 -3.53 11.31 11.36
N GLY A 160 -2.21 11.27 11.58
CA GLY A 160 -1.61 11.18 12.90
C GLY A 160 -1.84 12.42 13.76
N MET A 161 -1.68 13.62 13.19
CA MET A 161 -2.00 14.86 13.91
C MET A 161 -3.48 14.93 14.27
N THR A 162 -4.37 14.58 13.33
CA THR A 162 -5.81 14.56 13.59
C THR A 162 -6.19 13.55 14.65
N LEU A 163 -5.58 12.35 14.64
CA LEU A 163 -5.76 11.36 15.70
C LEU A 163 -5.35 11.91 17.06
N GLN A 164 -4.18 12.54 17.15
CA GLN A 164 -3.72 13.14 18.41
C GLN A 164 -4.61 14.29 18.86
N MET A 165 -5.11 15.11 17.94
CA MET A 165 -6.09 16.15 18.27
C MET A 165 -7.38 15.57 18.84
N HIS A 166 -7.91 14.49 18.26
CA HIS A 166 -9.11 13.84 18.81
C HIS A 166 -8.88 13.32 20.23
N LEU A 167 -7.75 12.67 20.47
CA LEU A 167 -7.39 12.17 21.80
C LEU A 167 -7.15 13.30 22.82
N TYR A 168 -6.65 14.43 22.35
CA TYR A 168 -6.43 15.61 23.20
C TYR A 168 -7.74 16.30 23.59
N PHE A 169 -8.66 16.50 22.64
CA PHE A 169 -9.94 17.19 22.91
C PHE A 169 -10.97 16.31 23.62
N PHE A 170 -10.90 14.99 23.43
CA PHE A 170 -11.85 14.04 24.01
C PHE A 170 -11.12 12.91 24.77
N PRO A 171 -10.40 13.26 25.85
CA PRO A 171 -9.61 12.30 26.61
C PRO A 171 -10.48 11.19 27.21
N GLY A 172 -10.02 9.95 27.09
CA GLY A 172 -10.70 8.78 27.65
C GLY A 172 -11.97 8.33 26.93
N GLN A 173 -12.35 9.00 25.84
CA GLN A 173 -13.54 8.61 25.08
C GLN A 173 -13.20 7.61 23.97
N PRO A 174 -13.81 6.41 23.95
CA PRO A 174 -13.54 5.39 22.94
C PRO A 174 -13.82 5.87 21.49
N TYR A 175 -14.83 6.72 21.30
CA TYR A 175 -15.17 7.27 19.98
C TYR A 175 -14.12 8.25 19.45
N ALA A 176 -13.37 8.92 20.33
CA ALA A 176 -12.27 9.80 19.92
C ALA A 176 -11.16 9.01 19.23
N LEU A 177 -10.81 7.85 19.78
CA LEU A 177 -9.86 6.94 19.17
C LEU A 177 -10.38 6.46 17.81
N LEU A 178 -11.64 6.01 17.72
CA LEU A 178 -12.23 5.57 16.46
C LEU A 178 -12.24 6.68 15.41
N GLY A 179 -12.72 7.88 15.76
CA GLY A 179 -12.76 9.02 14.84
C GLY A 179 -11.38 9.37 14.28
N GLY A 180 -10.38 9.44 15.16
CA GLY A 180 -8.99 9.67 14.76
C GLY A 180 -8.43 8.57 13.86
N LEU A 181 -8.69 7.31 14.17
CA LEU A 181 -8.26 6.15 13.35
C LEU A 181 -8.93 6.14 11.97
N VAL A 182 -10.22 6.49 11.88
CA VAL A 182 -10.95 6.60 10.60
C VAL A 182 -10.31 7.66 9.71
N ILE A 183 -10.02 8.84 10.27
CA ILE A 183 -9.36 9.91 9.53
C ILE A 183 -7.92 9.51 9.15
N PHE A 184 -7.22 8.81 10.04
CA PHE A 184 -5.89 8.28 9.74
C PHE A 184 -5.92 7.30 8.56
N GLY A 185 -6.79 6.28 8.61
CA GLY A 185 -6.94 5.29 7.56
C GLY A 185 -7.38 5.89 6.23
N PHE A 186 -8.33 6.85 6.29
CA PHE A 186 -8.75 7.64 5.12
C PHE A 186 -7.56 8.39 4.51
N SER A 187 -6.85 9.21 5.30
CA SER A 187 -5.75 10.05 4.85
C SER A 187 -4.63 9.20 4.24
N LEU A 188 -4.21 8.14 4.94
CA LEU A 188 -3.14 7.26 4.48
C LEU A 188 -3.47 6.64 3.11
N SER A 189 -4.67 6.08 2.97
CA SER A 189 -5.11 5.43 1.74
C SER A 189 -5.36 6.42 0.60
N TYR A 190 -5.92 7.59 0.90
CA TYR A 190 -6.17 8.65 -0.07
C TYR A 190 -4.87 9.19 -0.66
N PHE A 191 -3.91 9.54 0.20
CA PHE A 191 -2.62 10.08 -0.27
C PHE A 191 -1.79 9.01 -0.97
N TYR A 192 -1.77 7.76 -0.47
CA TYR A 192 -1.14 6.66 -1.19
C TYR A 192 -1.69 6.53 -2.62
N SER A 193 -3.02 6.47 -2.78
CA SER A 193 -3.65 6.37 -4.11
C SER A 193 -3.38 7.60 -4.99
N THR A 194 -3.34 8.79 -4.39
CA THR A 194 -3.05 10.04 -5.11
C THR A 194 -1.62 10.04 -5.65
N PHE A 195 -0.64 9.68 -4.82
CA PHE A 195 0.75 9.59 -5.26
C PHE A 195 0.97 8.42 -6.23
N GLU A 196 0.27 7.28 -6.06
CA GLU A 196 0.32 6.18 -7.02
C GLU A 196 -0.09 6.66 -8.43
N ASN A 197 -1.17 7.40 -8.53
CA ASN A 197 -1.61 7.97 -9.81
C ASN A 197 -0.63 9.04 -10.34
N ARG A 198 -0.06 9.86 -9.46
CA ARG A 198 0.87 10.93 -9.85
C ARG A 198 2.21 10.39 -10.35
N PHE A 199 2.72 9.32 -9.73
CA PHE A 199 3.97 8.66 -10.12
C PHE A 199 3.78 7.56 -11.18
N SER A 200 2.54 7.32 -11.62
CA SER A 200 2.26 6.42 -12.74
C SER A 200 2.78 7.03 -14.04
N LEU A 201 3.41 6.19 -14.86
CA LEU A 201 3.91 6.57 -16.19
C LEU A 201 2.80 6.56 -17.26
N GLY A 202 1.66 5.97 -16.91
CA GLY A 202 0.50 5.79 -17.79
C GLY A 202 -0.43 4.73 -17.23
N ALA A 203 -1.48 4.42 -17.97
CA ALA A 203 -2.40 3.35 -17.65
C ALA A 203 -2.65 2.48 -18.89
N ILE A 204 -2.82 1.18 -18.66
CA ILE A 204 -3.27 0.23 -19.68
C ILE A 204 -4.73 -0.07 -19.40
N LYS A 205 -5.54 -0.01 -20.46
CA LYS A 205 -6.96 -0.35 -20.41
C LYS A 205 -7.22 -1.60 -21.22
N LEU A 206 -7.90 -2.59 -20.64
CA LEU A 206 -8.36 -3.76 -21.36
C LEU A 206 -9.62 -3.43 -22.14
N LEU A 207 -9.57 -3.58 -23.46
CA LEU A 207 -10.67 -3.20 -24.36
C LEU A 207 -11.67 -4.32 -24.57
N ASN A 208 -11.25 -5.58 -24.47
CA ASN A 208 -12.06 -6.75 -24.76
C ASN A 208 -12.00 -7.81 -23.63
N GLY A 209 -12.92 -8.79 -23.70
CA GLY A 209 -12.96 -9.95 -22.85
C GLY A 209 -13.59 -9.75 -21.46
N PRO A 210 -13.45 -10.72 -20.55
CA PRO A 210 -14.12 -10.73 -19.25
C PRO A 210 -13.74 -9.58 -18.33
N LEU A 211 -12.54 -9.00 -18.53
CA LEU A 211 -12.01 -7.88 -17.75
C LEU A 211 -12.07 -6.56 -18.53
N LYS A 212 -12.99 -6.44 -19.51
CA LYS A 212 -13.20 -5.22 -20.30
C LYS A 212 -13.33 -3.98 -19.41
N ASN A 213 -12.76 -2.87 -19.87
CA ASN A 213 -12.73 -1.57 -19.17
C ASN A 213 -11.94 -1.57 -17.84
N ARG A 214 -11.10 -2.58 -17.56
CA ARG A 214 -10.14 -2.51 -16.48
C ARG A 214 -8.94 -1.67 -16.85
N GLU A 215 -8.57 -0.79 -15.94
CA GLU A 215 -7.39 0.07 -16.06
C GLU A 215 -6.34 -0.33 -15.03
N TYR A 216 -5.09 -0.42 -15.46
CA TYR A 216 -3.93 -0.77 -14.64
C TYR A 216 -2.88 0.34 -14.74
N ASN A 217 -2.50 0.92 -13.60
CA ASN A 217 -1.44 1.93 -13.54
C ASN A 217 -0.07 1.32 -13.81
N LEU A 218 0.70 1.93 -14.69
CA LEU A 218 2.08 1.57 -15.00
C LEU A 218 3.02 2.23 -13.97
N VAL A 219 3.13 1.65 -12.79
CA VAL A 219 4.02 2.16 -11.72
C VAL A 219 5.35 1.41 -11.69
N LYS A 220 5.42 0.20 -12.27
CA LYS A 220 6.66 -0.61 -12.34
C LYS A 220 7.37 -0.38 -13.67
N ASN A 221 8.72 -0.51 -13.66
CA ASN A 221 9.50 -0.45 -14.89
C ASN A 221 9.35 -1.69 -15.78
N LYS A 222 8.99 -2.83 -15.18
CA LYS A 222 8.71 -4.08 -15.89
C LYS A 222 7.44 -4.69 -15.34
N ILE A 223 6.47 -4.96 -16.21
CA ILE A 223 5.13 -5.47 -15.88
C ILE A 223 4.94 -6.76 -16.68
N SER A 224 4.54 -7.81 -15.96
CA SER A 224 4.22 -9.11 -16.54
C SER A 224 2.73 -9.23 -16.82
N ILE A 225 2.39 -9.79 -17.98
CA ILE A 225 1.02 -10.05 -18.42
C ILE A 225 0.89 -11.55 -18.71
N GLY A 226 -0.15 -12.19 -18.21
CA GLY A 226 -0.40 -13.61 -18.44
C GLY A 226 -1.59 -14.15 -17.66
N SER A 227 -1.84 -15.47 -17.78
CA SER A 227 -2.90 -16.14 -17.05
C SER A 227 -2.50 -16.58 -15.63
N LEU A 228 -1.19 -16.62 -15.32
CA LEU A 228 -0.70 -16.95 -13.98
C LEU A 228 -1.04 -15.87 -12.95
N ASN A 229 -1.42 -16.30 -11.76
CA ASN A 229 -1.64 -15.41 -10.63
C ASN A 229 -0.38 -14.66 -10.17
N SER A 230 0.82 -15.08 -10.57
CA SER A 230 2.09 -14.38 -10.31
C SER A 230 2.30 -13.17 -11.21
N CYS A 231 1.62 -13.06 -12.35
CA CYS A 231 1.73 -11.93 -13.26
C CYS A 231 1.18 -10.65 -12.65
N ASP A 232 1.72 -9.49 -13.03
CA ASP A 232 1.23 -8.19 -12.57
C ASP A 232 -0.19 -7.92 -13.11
N ILE A 233 -0.42 -8.19 -14.38
CA ILE A 233 -1.74 -8.14 -15.02
C ILE A 233 -2.17 -9.59 -15.28
N VAL A 234 -3.19 -10.03 -14.55
CA VAL A 234 -3.70 -11.40 -14.65
C VAL A 234 -4.90 -11.42 -15.58
N LEU A 235 -4.77 -12.12 -16.70
CA LEU A 235 -5.83 -12.27 -17.72
C LEU A 235 -6.61 -13.57 -17.47
N THR A 236 -7.36 -13.61 -16.38
CA THR A 236 -8.19 -14.77 -16.03
C THR A 236 -9.43 -14.83 -16.92
N GLY A 237 -9.73 -16.01 -17.44
CA GLY A 237 -10.91 -16.25 -18.29
C GLY A 237 -10.73 -15.83 -19.76
N TYR A 238 -9.53 -15.48 -20.17
CA TYR A 238 -9.21 -15.29 -21.59
C TYR A 238 -8.73 -16.58 -22.21
N HIS A 239 -9.23 -16.90 -23.40
CA HIS A 239 -8.75 -18.04 -24.18
C HIS A 239 -7.40 -17.71 -24.85
N ASN A 240 -6.54 -18.71 -24.99
CA ASN A 240 -5.25 -18.63 -25.68
C ASN A 240 -4.24 -17.63 -25.05
N VAL A 241 -4.36 -17.35 -23.74
CA VAL A 241 -3.36 -16.58 -23.03
C VAL A 241 -2.40 -17.54 -22.30
N ALA A 242 -1.11 -17.45 -22.67
CA ALA A 242 -0.06 -18.22 -22.01
C ALA A 242 0.07 -17.87 -20.51
N PRO A 243 0.62 -18.78 -19.69
CA PRO A 243 0.91 -18.50 -18.28
C PRO A 243 1.68 -17.19 -18.06
N LEU A 244 2.72 -16.96 -18.83
CA LEU A 244 3.38 -15.69 -19.03
C LEU A 244 3.28 -15.35 -20.51
N HIS A 245 2.50 -14.36 -20.88
CA HIS A 245 2.17 -14.04 -22.26
C HIS A 245 3.07 -12.95 -22.83
N ALA A 246 3.29 -11.88 -22.06
CA ALA A 246 4.06 -10.74 -22.50
C ALA A 246 4.67 -9.94 -21.35
N TRP A 247 5.63 -9.08 -21.71
CA TRP A 247 6.22 -8.09 -20.83
C TRP A 247 5.99 -6.68 -21.37
N ILE A 248 5.69 -5.77 -20.48
CA ILE A 248 5.78 -4.34 -20.74
C ILE A 248 6.99 -3.82 -19.98
N THR A 249 7.93 -3.25 -20.71
CA THR A 249 9.15 -2.67 -20.14
C THR A 249 9.20 -1.19 -20.43
N ILE A 250 9.40 -0.38 -19.40
CA ILE A 250 9.48 1.07 -19.54
C ILE A 250 10.93 1.51 -19.37
N LYS A 251 11.54 1.97 -20.48
CA LYS A 251 12.92 2.47 -20.52
C LYS A 251 12.95 3.88 -21.11
N LYS A 252 13.58 4.83 -20.40
CA LYS A 252 13.77 6.21 -20.88
C LYS A 252 12.49 6.87 -21.44
N GLY A 253 11.34 6.65 -20.79
CA GLY A 253 10.05 7.23 -21.20
C GLY A 253 9.39 6.51 -22.38
N ARG A 254 9.96 5.44 -22.93
CA ARG A 254 9.36 4.60 -23.96
C ARG A 254 8.78 3.34 -23.34
N VAL A 255 7.59 2.97 -23.79
CA VAL A 255 6.90 1.76 -23.36
C VAL A 255 7.17 0.69 -24.43
N LEU A 256 7.96 -0.32 -24.09
CA LEU A 256 8.29 -1.44 -24.97
C LEU A 256 7.41 -2.63 -24.59
N PHE A 257 6.74 -3.18 -25.56
CA PHE A 257 5.97 -4.41 -25.44
C PHE A 257 6.77 -5.56 -26.06
N THR A 258 7.02 -6.62 -25.28
CA THR A 258 7.76 -7.80 -25.73
C THR A 258 6.98 -9.06 -25.40
N PRO A 259 6.67 -9.94 -26.38
CA PRO A 259 6.08 -11.24 -26.11
C PRO A 259 7.04 -12.10 -25.29
N ALA A 260 6.50 -12.99 -24.45
CA ALA A 260 7.32 -13.95 -23.74
C ALA A 260 7.75 -15.04 -24.71
N THR A 261 9.02 -15.02 -25.10
CA THR A 261 9.62 -16.07 -25.91
C THR A 261 9.95 -17.30 -25.05
N ASN A 262 10.03 -18.50 -25.67
CA ASN A 262 10.31 -19.77 -25.02
C ASN A 262 11.61 -19.78 -24.17
N ALA A 263 12.59 -18.93 -24.50
CA ALA A 263 13.83 -18.78 -23.75
C ALA A 263 13.64 -18.19 -22.34
N THR A 264 12.59 -17.41 -22.10
CA THR A 264 12.29 -16.80 -20.79
C THR A 264 11.45 -17.71 -19.90
N GLN A 265 10.86 -18.77 -20.48
CA GLN A 265 10.01 -19.75 -19.77
C GLN A 265 10.80 -20.84 -19.05
N ASN A 266 12.11 -20.98 -19.30
CA ASN A 266 12.97 -22.04 -18.76
C ASN A 266 13.27 -21.99 -17.25
N LYS A 267 12.59 -21.17 -16.48
CA LYS A 267 12.65 -21.21 -15.01
C LYS A 267 11.41 -21.88 -14.41
N GLY A 268 11.25 -23.19 -14.68
CA GLY A 268 10.40 -24.06 -13.89
C GLY A 268 8.92 -24.19 -14.29
N LEU A 269 8.54 -23.84 -15.53
CA LEU A 269 7.19 -24.06 -16.05
C LEU A 269 7.22 -24.92 -17.31
N THR A 270 6.43 -26.00 -17.29
CA THR A 270 6.22 -26.90 -18.41
C THR A 270 5.62 -26.15 -19.61
N LEU A 271 6.29 -26.22 -20.74
CA LEU A 271 5.92 -25.58 -22.00
C LEU A 271 4.64 -26.18 -22.58
N VAL A 272 3.66 -25.37 -22.85
CA VAL A 272 2.64 -25.65 -23.85
C VAL A 272 3.24 -25.15 -25.19
N ASN A 273 3.44 -26.03 -26.14
CA ASN A 273 3.93 -25.71 -27.49
C ASN A 273 3.01 -24.70 -28.18
N GLY A 274 3.43 -23.46 -28.25
CA GLY A 274 2.75 -22.40 -28.96
C GLY A 274 3.53 -21.09 -28.84
N ALA A 275 4.04 -20.58 -29.96
CA ALA A 275 4.62 -19.25 -30.00
C ALA A 275 3.53 -18.24 -29.60
N THR A 276 3.77 -17.43 -28.55
CA THR A 276 2.90 -16.33 -28.21
C THR A 276 2.92 -15.29 -29.33
N VAL A 277 1.79 -15.16 -30.01
CA VAL A 277 1.63 -14.17 -31.07
C VAL A 277 1.06 -12.91 -30.42
N VAL A 278 1.72 -11.81 -30.63
CA VAL A 278 1.24 -10.50 -30.21
C VAL A 278 1.02 -9.64 -31.45
N MET A 279 -0.12 -8.99 -31.49
CA MET A 279 -0.47 -8.05 -32.55
C MET A 279 -0.59 -6.65 -31.95
N VAL A 280 -0.02 -5.67 -32.61
CA VAL A 280 -0.16 -4.25 -32.29
C VAL A 280 -0.70 -3.55 -33.51
N ASN A 281 -1.88 -2.94 -33.42
CA ASN A 281 -2.62 -2.35 -34.52
C ASN A 281 -2.78 -3.34 -35.68
N ASP A 282 -3.22 -4.58 -35.38
CA ASP A 282 -3.42 -5.70 -36.31
C ASP A 282 -2.14 -6.23 -37.01
N GLU A 283 -0.96 -5.75 -36.64
CA GLU A 283 0.31 -6.25 -37.14
C GLU A 283 0.99 -7.18 -36.11
N LYS A 284 1.45 -8.36 -36.57
CA LYS A 284 2.25 -9.28 -35.74
C LYS A 284 3.64 -8.69 -35.51
N LYS A 285 4.00 -8.47 -34.23
CA LYS A 285 5.30 -7.90 -33.85
C LYS A 285 6.02 -8.72 -32.79
N GLU A 286 7.32 -8.86 -32.96
CA GLU A 286 8.19 -9.50 -31.94
C GLU A 286 8.56 -8.52 -30.85
N GLU A 287 8.71 -7.24 -31.16
CA GLU A 287 8.91 -6.13 -30.23
C GLU A 287 8.28 -4.86 -30.79
N SER A 288 7.56 -4.11 -29.98
CA SER A 288 6.94 -2.86 -30.39
C SER A 288 7.04 -1.79 -29.32
N THR A 289 7.30 -0.56 -29.75
CA THR A 289 7.16 0.62 -28.90
C THR A 289 5.73 1.08 -28.95
N LEU A 290 5.02 0.94 -27.83
CA LEU A 290 3.64 1.39 -27.73
C LEU A 290 3.58 2.93 -27.66
N ARG A 291 2.68 3.50 -28.46
CA ARG A 291 2.32 4.91 -28.44
C ARG A 291 0.98 5.08 -27.71
N ARG A 292 0.59 6.32 -27.47
CA ARG A 292 -0.74 6.63 -26.95
C ARG A 292 -1.77 6.17 -27.98
N GLU A 293 -2.77 5.41 -27.52
CA GLU A 293 -3.87 4.85 -28.33
C GLU A 293 -3.54 3.61 -29.18
N ASP A 294 -2.34 3.00 -29.09
CA ASP A 294 -2.10 1.69 -29.67
C ASP A 294 -3.01 0.62 -29.05
N VAL A 295 -3.55 -0.27 -29.89
CA VAL A 295 -4.48 -1.36 -29.54
C VAL A 295 -3.84 -2.72 -29.70
#